data_2d3b227f504618efbd7bc51916dc9925
#
_entry.id   2d3b227f504618efbd7bc51916dc9925
#
_cell.length_a   1.000
_cell.length_b   1.000
_cell.length_c   1.000
_cell.angle_alpha   90.00
_cell.angle_beta   90.00
_cell.angle_gamma   90.00
#
_symmetry.space_group_name_H-M   'P 1'
#
loop_
_entity.id
_entity.type
_entity.pdbx_description
1 polymer ?
#
loop_
_entity_poly.entity_id
_entity_poly.type
_entity_poly.pdbx_seq_one_letter_code
_entity_poly.pdbx_strand_id
1 'polypeptide(L)'
;MRISVISFNGAPPARPAAFDFDSRGGAIGREEGNELVLPDPERHISRVQARVEFDGGQFVLVDMGGNPSSVNDRPVGRGNRVALVGGDRIVI
;
A
#
# COMPACT_ATOMS: atom_id res chain seq x y z
N MET A 1 5.74 -9.80 -6.61
CA MET A 1 6.34 -8.44 -6.57
C MET A 1 6.53 -8.02 -5.12
N ARG A 2 7.73 -7.63 -4.77
CA ARG A 2 8.00 -7.08 -3.44
C ARG A 2 7.58 -5.63 -3.38
N ILE A 3 6.68 -5.30 -2.47
CA ILE A 3 6.20 -3.94 -2.27
C ILE A 3 6.67 -3.46 -0.91
N SER A 4 7.31 -2.30 -0.89
CA SER A 4 7.79 -1.67 0.33
C SER A 4 7.10 -0.33 0.52
N VAL A 5 6.60 -0.11 1.72
CA VAL A 5 6.08 1.19 2.13
C VAL A 5 7.23 1.95 2.80
N ILE A 6 7.70 3.01 2.15
CA ILE A 6 8.88 3.74 2.61
C ILE A 6 8.57 4.80 3.66
N SER A 7 7.31 5.21 3.75
CA SER A 7 6.87 6.18 4.75
C SER A 7 5.37 6.05 4.98
N PHE A 8 4.95 6.20 6.21
CA PHE A 8 3.55 6.42 6.55
C PHE A 8 3.47 7.35 7.77
N ASN A 9 2.38 8.11 7.85
CA ASN A 9 2.22 9.15 8.87
C ASN A 9 3.39 10.13 8.90
N GLY A 10 3.96 10.44 7.73
CA GLY A 10 5.02 11.43 7.60
C GLY A 10 6.41 10.98 8.06
N ALA A 11 6.59 9.70 8.38
CA ALA A 11 7.87 9.19 8.86
C ALA A 11 8.18 7.81 8.28
N PRO A 12 9.47 7.46 8.14
CA PRO A 12 9.84 6.09 7.79
C PRO A 12 9.37 5.11 8.86
N PRO A 13 8.94 3.89 8.49
CA PRO A 13 8.58 2.89 9.48
C PRO A 13 9.78 2.47 10.32
N ALA A 14 9.54 2.21 11.61
CA ALA A 14 10.60 1.75 12.53
C ALA A 14 11.15 0.38 12.14
N ARG A 15 10.35 -0.43 11.45
CA ARG A 15 10.74 -1.72 10.88
C ARG A 15 10.43 -1.71 9.39
N PRO A 16 11.19 -2.46 8.58
CA PRO A 16 10.87 -2.57 7.16
C PRO A 16 9.42 -3.03 6.96
N ALA A 17 8.66 -2.25 6.22
CA ALA A 17 7.28 -2.55 5.89
C ALA A 17 7.23 -3.03 4.45
N ALA A 18 7.37 -4.34 4.26
CA ALA A 18 7.42 -4.93 2.93
C ALA A 18 6.75 -6.30 2.91
N PHE A 19 6.20 -6.66 1.76
CA PHE A 19 5.58 -7.97 1.54
C PHE A 19 5.75 -8.35 0.07
N ASP A 20 5.97 -9.64 -0.17
CA ASP A 20 6.02 -10.17 -1.53
C ASP A 20 4.63 -10.60 -1.97
N PHE A 21 4.02 -9.81 -2.82
CA PHE A 21 2.69 -10.10 -3.37
C PHE A 21 2.82 -11.01 -4.59
N ASP A 22 1.97 -12.02 -4.66
CA ASP A 22 1.83 -12.90 -5.81
C ASP A 22 0.54 -12.58 -6.59
N SER A 23 0.18 -13.42 -7.55
CA SER A 23 -0.98 -13.20 -8.40
C SER A 23 -2.33 -13.19 -7.65
N ARG A 24 -2.34 -13.61 -6.39
CA ARG A 24 -3.55 -13.50 -5.56
C ARG A 24 -3.77 -12.08 -5.04
N GLY A 25 -2.74 -11.23 -5.10
CA GLY A 25 -2.80 -9.90 -4.56
C GLY A 25 -2.87 -9.88 -3.04
N GLY A 26 -3.47 -8.84 -2.50
CA GLY A 26 -3.64 -8.69 -1.06
C GLY A 26 -3.98 -7.27 -0.66
N ALA A 27 -3.93 -7.02 0.65
CA ALA A 27 -4.28 -5.73 1.21
C ALA A 27 -3.16 -5.17 2.08
N ILE A 28 -3.12 -3.85 2.16
CA ILE A 28 -2.18 -3.08 2.97
C ILE A 28 -3.00 -2.19 3.89
N GLY A 29 -2.72 -2.21 5.17
CA GLY A 29 -3.42 -1.34 6.08
C GLY A 29 -3.14 -1.62 7.54
N ARG A 30 -3.91 -0.96 8.40
CA ARG A 30 -3.73 -1.01 9.85
C ARG A 30 -4.23 -2.32 10.46
N GLU A 31 -5.21 -2.96 9.86
CA GLU A 31 -5.86 -4.14 10.42
C GLU A 31 -5.00 -5.40 10.25
N GLU A 32 -4.98 -6.27 11.27
CA GLU A 32 -4.12 -7.46 11.28
C GLU A 32 -4.43 -8.47 10.17
N GLY A 33 -5.61 -8.46 9.61
CA GLY A 33 -5.98 -9.35 8.51
C GLY A 33 -5.35 -9.00 7.16
N ASN A 34 -4.67 -7.87 7.05
CA ASN A 34 -3.99 -7.48 5.82
C ASN A 34 -2.71 -8.30 5.60
N GLU A 35 -2.34 -8.50 4.36
CA GLU A 35 -1.09 -9.16 3.99
C GLU A 35 0.12 -8.31 4.41
N LEU A 36 0.01 -7.00 4.28
CA LEU A 36 1.00 -6.06 4.81
C LEU A 36 0.33 -5.18 5.86
N VAL A 37 0.69 -5.41 7.11
CA VAL A 37 0.14 -4.66 8.24
C VAL A 37 1.05 -3.48 8.56
N LEU A 38 0.46 -2.29 8.62
CA LEU A 38 1.16 -1.07 9.02
C LEU A 38 0.66 -0.66 10.40
N PRO A 39 1.43 -0.93 11.48
CA PRO A 39 0.99 -0.57 12.83
C PRO A 39 0.80 0.93 12.97
N ASP A 40 -0.41 1.34 13.32
CA ASP A 40 -0.75 2.74 13.47
C ASP A 40 -1.68 2.93 14.68
N PRO A 41 -1.12 3.10 15.88
CA PRO A 41 -1.92 3.28 17.08
C PRO A 41 -2.76 4.56 17.07
N GLU A 42 -2.39 5.55 16.29
CA GLU A 42 -3.12 6.81 16.18
C GLU A 42 -4.26 6.75 15.15
N ARG A 43 -4.35 5.66 14.40
CA ARG A 43 -5.43 5.40 13.43
C ARG A 43 -5.53 6.42 12.30
N HIS A 44 -4.40 6.95 11.84
CA HIS A 44 -4.36 7.80 10.65
C HIS A 44 -4.45 7.00 9.35
N ILE A 45 -4.02 5.74 9.39
CA ILE A 45 -4.12 4.81 8.27
C ILE A 45 -5.44 4.06 8.38
N SER A 46 -6.13 3.89 7.27
CA SER A 46 -7.37 3.13 7.22
C SER A 46 -7.13 1.66 7.50
N ARG A 47 -8.15 0.95 7.97
CA ARG A 47 -8.08 -0.51 8.21
C ARG A 47 -7.56 -1.23 7.00
N VAL A 48 -8.12 -0.92 5.82
CA VAL A 48 -7.58 -1.30 4.53
C VAL A 48 -7.26 0.01 3.81
N GLN A 49 -5.98 0.32 3.68
CA GLN A 49 -5.50 1.54 3.05
C GLN A 49 -5.41 1.40 1.55
N ALA A 50 -4.98 0.23 1.10
CA ALA A 50 -4.83 -0.05 -0.32
C ALA A 50 -4.95 -1.56 -0.57
N ARG A 51 -5.32 -1.92 -1.77
CA ARG A 51 -5.27 -3.30 -2.24
C ARG A 51 -4.27 -3.41 -3.36
N VAL A 52 -3.58 -4.52 -3.41
CA VAL A 52 -2.72 -4.90 -4.53
C VAL A 52 -3.46 -5.98 -5.30
N GLU A 53 -3.69 -5.75 -6.58
CA GLU A 53 -4.35 -6.69 -7.48
C GLU A 53 -3.41 -7.08 -8.61
N PHE A 54 -3.59 -8.28 -9.14
CA PHE A 54 -2.86 -8.74 -10.31
C PHE A 54 -3.85 -8.89 -11.46
N ASP A 55 -3.70 -8.08 -12.48
CA ASP A 55 -4.64 -7.99 -13.60
C ASP A 55 -3.87 -7.96 -14.92
N GLY A 56 -4.17 -8.92 -15.80
CA GLY A 56 -3.59 -8.96 -17.12
C GLY A 56 -2.05 -9.04 -17.15
N GLY A 57 -1.45 -9.71 -16.18
CA GLY A 57 0.01 -9.83 -16.08
C GLY A 57 0.67 -8.64 -15.39
N GLN A 58 -0.10 -7.74 -14.78
CA GLN A 58 0.42 -6.54 -14.16
C GLN A 58 -0.13 -6.36 -12.75
N PHE A 59 0.73 -5.94 -11.82
CA PHE A 59 0.28 -5.56 -10.49
C PHE A 59 -0.28 -4.14 -10.51
N VAL A 60 -1.36 -3.94 -9.76
CA VAL A 60 -2.08 -2.68 -9.68
C VAL A 60 -2.34 -2.36 -8.22
N LEU A 61 -2.11 -1.11 -7.82
CA LEU A 61 -2.51 -0.63 -6.50
C LEU A 61 -3.83 0.11 -6.63
N VAL A 62 -4.79 -0.28 -5.80
CA VAL A 62 -6.08 0.39 -5.67
C VAL A 62 -6.11 1.11 -4.34
N ASP A 63 -6.26 2.42 -4.36
CA ASP A 63 -6.32 3.23 -3.14
C ASP A 63 -7.70 3.15 -2.50
N MET A 64 -7.75 2.83 -1.22
CA MET A 64 -9.01 2.61 -0.50
C MET A 64 -9.13 3.45 0.76
N GLY A 65 -8.09 4.15 1.15
CA GLY A 65 -8.07 4.89 2.38
C GLY A 65 -8.77 6.24 2.34
N GLY A 66 -9.06 6.80 3.50
CA GLY A 66 -9.58 8.15 3.62
C GLY A 66 -8.55 9.21 3.25
N ASN A 67 -7.27 8.93 3.53
CA ASN A 67 -6.15 9.76 3.08
C ASN A 67 -5.50 9.09 1.88
N PRO A 68 -5.14 9.82 0.83
CA PRO A 68 -4.60 9.20 -0.37
C PRO A 68 -3.23 8.58 -0.15
N SER A 69 -3.02 7.40 -0.71
CA SER A 69 -1.69 6.82 -0.86
C SER A 69 -1.00 7.46 -2.06
N SER A 70 0.32 7.47 -2.05
CA SER A 70 1.11 7.98 -3.16
C SER A 70 2.03 6.90 -3.70
N VAL A 71 2.18 6.88 -5.02
CA VAL A 71 3.14 6.02 -5.72
C VAL A 71 4.07 6.93 -6.50
N ASN A 72 5.37 6.88 -6.19
CA ASN A 72 6.39 7.74 -6.79
C ASN A 72 6.02 9.23 -6.71
N ASP A 73 5.60 9.67 -5.52
CA ASP A 73 5.22 11.05 -5.20
C ASP A 73 3.93 11.53 -5.89
N ARG A 74 3.15 10.64 -6.50
CA ARG A 74 1.87 10.97 -7.11
C ARG A 74 0.73 10.40 -6.27
N PRO A 75 -0.16 11.23 -5.74
CA PRO A 75 -1.32 10.72 -5.02
C PRO A 75 -2.25 9.92 -5.94
N VAL A 76 -2.73 8.80 -5.45
CA VAL A 76 -3.67 7.95 -6.19
C VAL A 76 -5.09 8.42 -5.96
N GLY A 77 -5.52 8.46 -4.72
CA GLY A 77 -6.87 8.86 -4.36
C GLY A 77 -7.85 7.69 -4.28
N ARG A 78 -8.75 7.76 -3.34
CA ARG A 78 -9.69 6.69 -3.02
C ARG A 78 -10.46 6.23 -4.26
N GLY A 79 -10.44 4.92 -4.50
CA GLY A 79 -11.10 4.29 -5.63
C GLY A 79 -10.30 4.33 -6.93
N ASN A 80 -9.21 5.05 -6.99
CA ASN A 80 -8.36 5.12 -8.16
C ASN A 80 -7.33 3.98 -8.16
N ARG A 81 -6.83 3.66 -9.33
CA ARG A 81 -5.93 2.55 -9.58
C ARG A 81 -4.68 3.06 -10.28
N VAL A 82 -3.55 2.45 -9.96
CA VAL A 82 -2.29 2.73 -10.65
C VAL A 82 -1.50 1.45 -10.85
N ALA A 83 -0.91 1.30 -12.02
CA ALA A 83 -0.03 0.17 -12.31
C ALA A 83 1.26 0.29 -11.51
N LEU A 84 1.74 -0.85 -11.00
CA LEU A 84 2.97 -0.93 -10.23
C LEU A 84 4.05 -1.62 -11.05
N VAL A 85 5.27 -1.12 -10.92
CA VAL A 85 6.48 -1.77 -11.43
C VAL A 85 7.49 -1.92 -10.30
N GLY A 86 8.45 -2.83 -10.48
CA GLY A 86 9.48 -3.03 -9.47
C GLY A 86 10.23 -1.73 -9.17
N GLY A 87 10.46 -1.45 -7.89
CA GLY A 87 11.13 -0.25 -7.45
C GLY A 87 10.24 0.96 -7.19
N ASP A 88 8.93 0.85 -7.41
CA ASP A 88 8.00 1.92 -7.07
C ASP A 88 8.02 2.22 -5.57
N ARG A 89 7.91 3.50 -5.25
CA ARG A 89 7.92 3.98 -3.86
C ARG A 89 6.50 4.29 -3.43
N ILE A 90 6.09 3.67 -2.34
CA ILE A 90 4.75 3.86 -1.79
C ILE A 90 4.85 4.65 -0.49
N VAL A 91 4.07 5.71 -0.41
CA VAL A 91 3.91 6.55 0.77
C VAL A 91 2.44 6.57 1.16
N ILE A 92 2.20 6.39 2.43
CA ILE A 92 0.84 6.36 2.99
C ILE A 92 0.65 7.45 4.03
#